data_0f7817fa10900ea2cd36d0f19be50e97
#
_entry.id   0f7817fa10900ea2cd36d0f19be50e97
#
_cell.length_a   1.000
_cell.length_b   1.000
_cell.length_c   1.000
_cell.angle_alpha   90.00
_cell.angle_beta   90.00
_cell.angle_gamma   90.00
#
_symmetry.space_group_name_H-M   'P 1'
#
loop_
_entity.id
_entity.type
_entity.pdbx_description
1 polymer ?
#
loop_
_entity_poly.entity_id
_entity_poly.type
_entity_poly.pdbx_seq_one_letter_code
_entity_poly.pdbx_strand_id
1 'polypeptide(L)'
;KEKNIKVISNAGGMNLKACSDALLKIAKGNDLELQIAIVEGDNILDKQGDLRLLKVREIDSGELLPENLLSVNAYLGVAGIIKALELGADIIITGRCVDSAVVLAPLMHEFQWKINDYDLLASGSLAGHIIECGAQCTGGNFTDWREINSFENMGFPIVEVLANGDFSVVKPDNTGGLINRGTVAEQFLYEIGDPGSYLLPDVVCDFTGVKIEDIGENCVFVSGAKGYPPADTYKVSATFKDGYKVVATVVIGGPSAVKKAHVIAEAILDKTRLIFHEKGMGDYTKTNIGVLGSEAIYGKDGNNYIETREVVLRLAATHKERSALVVLSREIAQAATGMAPGVMNYLGGRPSISNSIKLYSFLLPKEHFKISMSMGNNTVQVPVQNKAESVSIAGAKEAVLGKDLPGKNHKETKLINLAYARSGDKGDHANIGVIARDPEFLPYIRYSLTID
;
A
#
# COMPACT_ATOMS: atom_id res chain seq x y z
N LYS A 1 -1.82 -13.26 -28.20
CA LYS A 1 -2.73 -13.12 -29.34
C LYS A 1 -3.38 -14.45 -29.72
N GLU A 2 -2.65 -15.53 -29.89
CA GLU A 2 -3.20 -16.84 -30.21
C GLU A 2 -4.30 -17.33 -29.24
N LYS A 3 -4.15 -17.01 -27.96
CA LYS A 3 -5.11 -17.35 -26.90
C LYS A 3 -6.13 -16.23 -26.60
N ASN A 4 -6.15 -15.16 -27.37
CA ASN A 4 -6.99 -13.97 -27.14
C ASN A 4 -6.88 -13.37 -25.73
N ILE A 5 -5.70 -13.47 -25.09
CA ILE A 5 -5.45 -12.92 -23.76
C ILE A 5 -5.28 -11.40 -23.86
N LYS A 6 -5.93 -10.67 -22.96
CA LYS A 6 -5.75 -9.23 -22.76
C LYS A 6 -4.78 -8.99 -21.62
N VAL A 7 -3.93 -7.97 -21.76
CA VAL A 7 -2.99 -7.55 -20.71
C VAL A 7 -3.32 -6.14 -20.29
N ILE A 8 -3.61 -5.94 -19.02
CA ILE A 8 -3.96 -4.63 -18.47
C ILE A 8 -3.00 -4.33 -17.32
N SER A 9 -2.36 -3.16 -17.35
CA SER A 9 -1.36 -2.81 -16.34
C SER A 9 -1.31 -1.30 -16.11
N ASN A 10 -1.16 -0.89 -14.86
CA ASN A 10 -0.83 0.47 -14.44
C ASN A 10 0.69 0.73 -14.37
N ALA A 11 1.52 -0.19 -14.89
CA ALA A 11 2.98 -0.13 -14.84
C ALA A 11 3.60 0.92 -15.80
N GLY A 12 2.82 1.56 -16.65
CA GLY A 12 3.28 2.65 -17.52
C GLY A 12 3.77 3.88 -16.76
N GLY A 13 3.34 4.02 -15.52
CA GLY A 13 3.87 4.91 -14.50
C GLY A 13 4.08 6.34 -14.97
N MET A 14 5.32 6.77 -14.97
CA MET A 14 5.71 8.16 -15.26
C MET A 14 5.73 8.52 -16.75
N ASN A 15 5.76 7.54 -17.66
CA ASN A 15 5.86 7.80 -19.10
C ASN A 15 5.19 6.70 -19.92
N LEU A 16 3.87 6.80 -20.02
CA LEU A 16 3.01 5.85 -20.73
C LEU A 16 3.40 5.70 -22.19
N LYS A 17 3.71 6.81 -22.86
CA LYS A 17 4.09 6.79 -24.28
C LYS A 17 5.40 6.03 -24.49
N ALA A 18 6.43 6.29 -23.69
CA ALA A 18 7.70 5.57 -23.82
C ALA A 18 7.54 4.07 -23.52
N CYS A 19 6.66 3.72 -22.57
CA CYS A 19 6.33 2.32 -22.29
C CYS A 19 5.64 1.66 -23.48
N SER A 20 4.63 2.30 -24.07
CA SER A 20 3.94 1.82 -25.27
C SER A 20 4.89 1.68 -26.47
N ASP A 21 5.74 2.68 -26.72
CA ASP A 21 6.71 2.65 -27.82
C ASP A 21 7.71 1.49 -27.65
N ALA A 22 8.15 1.22 -26.43
CA ALA A 22 9.02 0.08 -26.12
C ALA A 22 8.33 -1.27 -26.37
N LEU A 23 7.07 -1.42 -25.95
CA LEU A 23 6.28 -2.62 -26.19
C LEU A 23 6.01 -2.85 -27.68
N LEU A 24 5.67 -1.79 -28.44
CA LEU A 24 5.49 -1.87 -29.89
C LEU A 24 6.78 -2.30 -30.59
N LYS A 25 7.93 -1.80 -30.14
CA LYS A 25 9.23 -2.22 -30.67
C LYS A 25 9.50 -3.71 -30.44
N ILE A 26 9.20 -4.21 -29.23
CA ILE A 26 9.34 -5.63 -28.89
C ILE A 26 8.36 -6.48 -29.72
N ALA A 27 7.10 -6.07 -29.82
CA ALA A 27 6.11 -6.75 -30.64
C ALA A 27 6.55 -6.88 -32.10
N LYS A 28 6.99 -5.78 -32.70
CA LYS A 28 7.50 -5.76 -34.06
C LYS A 28 8.73 -6.66 -34.25
N GLY A 29 9.63 -6.70 -33.28
CA GLY A 29 10.80 -7.57 -33.29
C GLY A 29 10.49 -9.08 -33.19
N ASN A 30 9.25 -9.41 -32.83
CA ASN A 30 8.73 -10.79 -32.75
C ASN A 30 7.61 -11.06 -33.78
N ASP A 31 7.48 -10.22 -34.81
CA ASP A 31 6.46 -10.30 -35.85
C ASP A 31 5.01 -10.36 -35.29
N LEU A 32 4.75 -9.65 -34.19
CA LEU A 32 3.44 -9.54 -33.56
C LEU A 32 2.80 -8.19 -33.90
N GLU A 33 1.58 -8.23 -34.40
CA GLU A 33 0.73 -7.05 -34.53
C GLU A 33 -0.17 -6.94 -33.29
N LEU A 34 0.10 -5.99 -32.41
CA LEU A 34 -0.63 -5.75 -31.18
C LEU A 34 -1.26 -4.36 -31.20
N GLN A 35 -2.49 -4.28 -30.70
CA GLN A 35 -3.19 -3.03 -30.42
C GLN A 35 -2.87 -2.63 -28.98
N ILE A 36 -2.04 -1.61 -28.81
CA ILE A 36 -1.66 -1.10 -27.47
C ILE A 36 -2.39 0.21 -27.22
N ALA A 37 -3.20 0.23 -26.19
CA ALA A 37 -3.92 1.42 -25.75
C ALA A 37 -3.23 2.05 -24.53
N ILE A 38 -3.28 3.38 -24.44
CA ILE A 38 -2.81 4.18 -23.33
C ILE A 38 -4.02 4.89 -22.72
N VAL A 39 -4.17 4.85 -21.39
CA VAL A 39 -5.19 5.60 -20.65
C VAL A 39 -4.49 6.67 -19.82
N GLU A 40 -4.86 7.94 -20.05
CA GLU A 40 -4.27 9.14 -19.44
C GLU A 40 -5.34 10.01 -18.77
N GLY A 41 -4.89 10.97 -17.97
CA GLY A 41 -5.75 11.95 -17.30
C GLY A 41 -5.64 11.96 -15.80
N ASP A 42 -4.84 11.08 -15.23
CA ASP A 42 -4.52 11.02 -13.80
C ASP A 42 -3.52 12.12 -13.38
N ASN A 43 -2.54 12.43 -14.23
CA ASN A 43 -1.51 13.43 -13.94
C ASN A 43 -2.03 14.84 -14.18
N ILE A 44 -2.08 15.65 -13.12
CA ILE A 44 -2.52 17.04 -13.13
C ILE A 44 -1.47 17.98 -12.51
N LEU A 45 -0.21 17.62 -12.57
CA LEU A 45 0.89 18.46 -12.05
C LEU A 45 0.95 19.83 -12.73
N ASP A 46 0.59 19.91 -14.01
CA ASP A 46 0.50 21.14 -14.80
C ASP A 46 -0.57 22.10 -14.26
N LYS A 47 -1.59 21.61 -13.56
CA LYS A 47 -2.68 22.38 -12.95
C LYS A 47 -2.39 22.84 -11.52
N GLN A 48 -1.15 22.77 -11.04
CA GLN A 48 -0.82 23.14 -9.65
C GLN A 48 -1.23 24.58 -9.31
N GLY A 49 -1.24 25.50 -10.28
CA GLY A 49 -1.73 26.87 -10.10
C GLY A 49 -3.21 26.92 -9.74
N ASP A 50 -4.05 26.18 -10.47
CA ASP A 50 -5.49 26.08 -10.22
C ASP A 50 -5.78 25.43 -8.86
N LEU A 51 -5.02 24.38 -8.51
CA LEU A 51 -5.15 23.70 -7.21
C LEU A 51 -4.87 24.65 -6.04
N ARG A 52 -3.92 25.57 -6.20
CA ARG A 52 -3.64 26.61 -5.19
C ARG A 52 -4.77 27.61 -5.06
N LEU A 53 -5.38 28.02 -6.19
CA LEU A 53 -6.54 28.92 -6.20
C LEU A 53 -7.77 28.27 -5.54
N LEU A 54 -7.95 26.96 -5.73
CA LEU A 54 -9.01 26.16 -5.10
C LEU A 54 -8.75 25.95 -3.59
N LYS A 55 -7.53 26.30 -3.07
CA LYS A 55 -7.15 26.12 -1.68
C LYS A 55 -7.39 24.70 -1.19
N VAL A 56 -7.02 23.71 -2.02
CA VAL A 56 -7.13 22.30 -1.64
C VAL A 56 -6.38 22.04 -0.34
N ARG A 57 -6.92 21.12 0.48
CA ARG A 57 -6.39 20.79 1.78
C ARG A 57 -6.07 19.30 1.87
N GLU A 58 -5.01 18.99 2.58
CA GLU A 58 -4.65 17.62 2.92
C GLU A 58 -5.79 16.97 3.72
N ILE A 59 -6.07 15.69 3.44
CA ILE A 59 -7.24 14.97 3.97
C ILE A 59 -7.26 14.90 5.49
N ASP A 60 -6.10 14.66 6.12
CA ASP A 60 -5.99 14.40 7.55
C ASP A 60 -5.56 15.64 8.33
N SER A 61 -4.50 16.32 7.87
CA SER A 61 -3.94 17.47 8.56
C SER A 61 -4.68 18.79 8.29
N GLY A 62 -5.43 18.87 7.18
CA GLY A 62 -6.06 20.11 6.73
C GLY A 62 -5.07 21.17 6.23
N GLU A 63 -3.78 20.85 6.09
CA GLU A 63 -2.76 21.77 5.61
C GLU A 63 -2.98 22.17 4.15
N LEU A 64 -2.51 23.35 3.76
CA LEU A 64 -2.58 23.82 2.37
C LEU A 64 -1.53 23.13 1.50
N LEU A 65 -1.79 23.12 0.19
CA LEU A 65 -0.92 22.51 -0.82
C LEU A 65 0.51 23.03 -0.72
N PRO A 66 1.51 22.15 -0.52
CA PRO A 66 2.91 22.56 -0.38
C PRO A 66 3.48 23.14 -1.67
N GLU A 67 4.58 23.87 -1.54
CA GLU A 67 5.42 24.25 -2.68
C GLU A 67 6.21 23.03 -3.20
N ASN A 68 6.91 23.16 -4.31
CA ASN A 68 7.84 22.15 -4.85
C ASN A 68 7.23 20.75 -5.06
N LEU A 69 6.03 20.70 -5.65
CA LEU A 69 5.40 19.45 -6.06
C LEU A 69 6.26 18.73 -7.10
N LEU A 70 6.36 17.42 -6.96
CA LEU A 70 7.09 16.53 -7.87
C LEU A 70 6.14 15.69 -8.73
N SER A 71 4.98 15.34 -8.18
CA SER A 71 3.93 14.62 -8.89
C SER A 71 2.57 14.99 -8.30
N VAL A 72 1.52 14.92 -9.12
CA VAL A 72 0.12 15.05 -8.68
C VAL A 72 -0.71 14.12 -9.55
N ASN A 73 -1.18 13.02 -8.98
CA ASN A 73 -1.91 11.98 -9.72
C ASN A 73 -3.20 11.59 -9.01
N ALA A 74 -4.30 11.54 -9.77
CA ALA A 74 -5.57 11.03 -9.28
C ALA A 74 -5.64 9.50 -9.40
N TYR A 75 -6.34 8.88 -8.49
CA TYR A 75 -6.70 7.47 -8.61
C TYR A 75 -7.92 7.35 -9.52
N LEU A 76 -7.69 7.11 -10.81
CA LEU A 76 -8.75 6.93 -11.79
C LEU A 76 -9.46 5.57 -11.62
N GLY A 77 -10.68 5.47 -12.15
CA GLY A 77 -11.47 4.24 -12.20
C GLY A 77 -11.39 3.53 -13.55
N VAL A 78 -12.43 2.76 -13.85
CA VAL A 78 -12.50 1.79 -14.96
C VAL A 78 -12.72 2.41 -16.34
N ALA A 79 -13.25 3.63 -16.45
CA ALA A 79 -13.84 4.14 -17.69
C ALA A 79 -12.90 4.11 -18.90
N GLY A 80 -11.64 4.55 -18.72
CA GLY A 80 -10.65 4.53 -19.80
C GLY A 80 -10.26 3.13 -20.25
N ILE A 81 -10.19 2.19 -19.31
CA ILE A 81 -9.83 0.78 -19.56
C ILE A 81 -10.97 0.10 -20.35
N ILE A 82 -12.23 0.29 -19.92
CA ILE A 82 -13.40 -0.22 -20.64
C ILE A 82 -13.38 0.28 -22.08
N LYS A 83 -13.13 1.59 -22.28
CA LYS A 83 -13.10 2.18 -23.63
C LYS A 83 -12.02 1.55 -24.51
N ALA A 84 -10.86 1.23 -23.95
CA ALA A 84 -9.79 0.54 -24.67
C ALA A 84 -10.18 -0.90 -25.04
N LEU A 85 -10.85 -1.63 -24.15
CA LEU A 85 -11.37 -2.99 -24.41
C LEU A 85 -12.43 -2.98 -25.53
N GLU A 86 -13.39 -2.05 -25.49
CA GLU A 86 -14.41 -1.85 -26.53
C GLU A 86 -13.81 -1.63 -27.92
N LEU A 87 -12.67 -0.93 -28.00
CA LEU A 87 -11.96 -0.68 -29.25
C LEU A 87 -10.96 -1.80 -29.63
N GLY A 88 -10.95 -2.91 -28.89
CA GLY A 88 -10.21 -4.12 -29.24
C GLY A 88 -8.74 -4.08 -28.85
N ALA A 89 -8.32 -3.30 -27.86
CA ALA A 89 -6.94 -3.31 -27.39
C ALA A 89 -6.51 -4.70 -26.93
N ASP A 90 -5.29 -5.08 -27.27
CA ASP A 90 -4.62 -6.30 -26.80
C ASP A 90 -3.87 -6.05 -25.49
N ILE A 91 -3.23 -4.89 -25.38
CA ILE A 91 -2.52 -4.42 -24.20
C ILE A 91 -3.03 -3.03 -23.83
N ILE A 92 -3.33 -2.82 -22.56
CA ILE A 92 -3.78 -1.54 -22.02
C ILE A 92 -2.81 -1.10 -20.93
N ILE A 93 -2.26 0.10 -21.09
CA ILE A 93 -1.35 0.73 -20.14
C ILE A 93 -2.04 1.95 -19.57
N THR A 94 -2.13 2.05 -18.25
CA THR A 94 -2.73 3.22 -17.60
C THR A 94 -1.71 4.01 -16.80
N GLY A 95 -1.99 5.30 -16.59
CA GLY A 95 -1.42 6.07 -15.50
C GLY A 95 -1.90 5.57 -14.14
N ARG A 96 -1.93 6.43 -13.13
CA ARG A 96 -2.43 6.05 -11.81
C ARG A 96 -3.94 5.78 -11.85
N CYS A 97 -4.33 4.58 -11.49
CA CYS A 97 -5.71 4.19 -11.24
C CYS A 97 -5.77 3.44 -9.90
N VAL A 98 -6.97 3.16 -9.37
CA VAL A 98 -7.10 2.21 -8.27
C VAL A 98 -6.70 0.83 -8.75
N ASP A 99 -6.04 0.07 -7.88
CA ASP A 99 -5.42 -1.19 -8.28
C ASP A 99 -6.46 -2.22 -8.74
N SER A 100 -7.64 -2.23 -8.14
CA SER A 100 -8.76 -3.07 -8.56
C SER A 100 -9.36 -2.71 -9.93
N ALA A 101 -9.14 -1.49 -10.46
CA ALA A 101 -9.71 -1.09 -11.75
C ALA A 101 -9.21 -1.93 -12.93
N VAL A 102 -7.97 -2.43 -12.85
CA VAL A 102 -7.38 -3.28 -13.91
C VAL A 102 -8.04 -4.67 -13.98
N VAL A 103 -8.78 -5.05 -12.94
CA VAL A 103 -9.57 -6.29 -12.87
C VAL A 103 -11.05 -6.02 -13.07
N LEU A 104 -11.61 -5.00 -12.42
CA LEU A 104 -13.02 -4.64 -12.55
C LEU A 104 -13.40 -4.29 -13.99
N ALA A 105 -12.56 -3.54 -14.70
CA ALA A 105 -12.87 -3.08 -16.06
C ALA A 105 -13.06 -4.24 -17.06
N PRO A 106 -12.15 -5.26 -17.14
CA PRO A 106 -12.39 -6.41 -18.00
C PRO A 106 -13.62 -7.24 -17.58
N LEU A 107 -13.93 -7.35 -16.28
CA LEU A 107 -15.14 -8.04 -15.83
C LEU A 107 -16.40 -7.33 -16.31
N MET A 108 -16.44 -5.98 -16.17
CA MET A 108 -17.55 -5.18 -16.69
C MET A 108 -17.70 -5.33 -18.21
N HIS A 109 -16.58 -5.39 -18.93
CA HIS A 109 -16.58 -5.57 -20.39
C HIS A 109 -17.08 -6.95 -20.79
N GLU A 110 -16.56 -8.00 -20.21
CA GLU A 110 -16.90 -9.40 -20.57
C GLU A 110 -18.33 -9.77 -20.18
N PHE A 111 -18.75 -9.40 -18.97
CA PHE A 111 -20.10 -9.73 -18.47
C PHE A 111 -21.15 -8.67 -18.79
N GLN A 112 -20.77 -7.59 -19.48
CA GLN A 112 -21.66 -6.46 -19.82
C GLN A 112 -22.33 -5.84 -18.58
N TRP A 113 -21.62 -5.81 -17.45
CA TRP A 113 -22.09 -5.17 -16.23
C TRP A 113 -22.23 -3.68 -16.44
N LYS A 114 -23.32 -3.15 -15.93
CA LYS A 114 -23.61 -1.71 -16.04
C LYS A 114 -22.95 -0.96 -14.89
N ILE A 115 -22.73 0.32 -15.11
CA ILE A 115 -22.11 1.22 -14.15
C ILE A 115 -22.91 1.40 -12.85
N ASN A 116 -24.17 1.05 -12.83
CA ASN A 116 -25.05 1.10 -11.66
C ASN A 116 -25.34 -0.30 -11.06
N ASP A 117 -24.70 -1.34 -11.53
CA ASP A 117 -24.79 -2.67 -10.95
C ASP A 117 -23.85 -2.78 -9.75
N TYR A 118 -24.04 -1.93 -8.74
CA TYR A 118 -23.05 -1.66 -7.68
C TYR A 118 -22.61 -2.89 -6.91
N ASP A 119 -23.48 -3.88 -6.66
CA ASP A 119 -23.09 -5.14 -6.02
C ASP A 119 -22.07 -5.90 -6.86
N LEU A 120 -22.25 -5.94 -8.19
CA LEU A 120 -21.32 -6.56 -9.13
C LEU A 120 -20.00 -5.80 -9.20
N LEU A 121 -20.07 -4.44 -9.18
CA LEU A 121 -18.87 -3.59 -9.17
C LEU A 121 -18.07 -3.78 -7.87
N ALA A 122 -18.74 -3.92 -6.73
CA ALA A 122 -18.08 -4.19 -5.46
C ALA A 122 -17.40 -5.57 -5.46
N SER A 123 -18.08 -6.58 -6.01
CA SER A 123 -17.54 -7.94 -6.13
C SER A 123 -16.32 -7.99 -7.06
N GLY A 124 -16.39 -7.36 -8.22
CA GLY A 124 -15.27 -7.25 -9.15
C GLY A 124 -14.10 -6.45 -8.59
N SER A 125 -14.39 -5.40 -7.80
CA SER A 125 -13.35 -4.65 -7.09
C SER A 125 -12.67 -5.51 -6.02
N LEU A 126 -13.45 -6.34 -5.29
CA LEU A 126 -12.90 -7.28 -4.33
C LEU A 126 -12.01 -8.34 -5.00
N ALA A 127 -12.44 -8.89 -6.15
CA ALA A 127 -11.62 -9.81 -6.92
C ALA A 127 -10.27 -9.18 -7.30
N GLY A 128 -10.27 -7.90 -7.71
CA GLY A 128 -9.06 -7.15 -7.98
C GLY A 128 -8.18 -6.95 -6.74
N HIS A 129 -8.77 -6.60 -5.61
CA HIS A 129 -8.08 -6.44 -4.34
C HIS A 129 -7.40 -7.75 -3.87
N ILE A 130 -8.05 -8.88 -4.08
CA ILE A 130 -7.50 -10.19 -3.69
C ILE A 130 -6.24 -10.54 -4.46
N ILE A 131 -6.11 -10.16 -5.74
CA ILE A 131 -4.96 -10.55 -6.56
C ILE A 131 -3.88 -9.47 -6.72
N GLU A 132 -4.14 -8.22 -6.33
CA GLU A 132 -3.24 -7.08 -6.59
C GLU A 132 -1.83 -7.24 -6.01
N CYS A 133 -1.71 -7.87 -4.84
CA CYS A 133 -0.42 -8.07 -4.17
C CYS A 133 0.27 -9.39 -4.53
N GLY A 134 -0.14 -10.05 -5.61
CA GLY A 134 0.48 -11.27 -6.13
C GLY A 134 0.54 -12.38 -5.08
N ALA A 135 1.73 -12.90 -4.82
CA ALA A 135 1.93 -14.04 -3.92
C ALA A 135 1.49 -13.81 -2.46
N GLN A 136 1.09 -12.61 -2.06
CA GLN A 136 0.57 -12.36 -0.72
C GLN A 136 -0.72 -13.17 -0.46
N CYS A 137 -1.63 -13.24 -1.44
CA CYS A 137 -2.84 -14.05 -1.34
C CYS A 137 -2.56 -15.56 -1.36
N THR A 138 -1.42 -15.99 -1.87
CA THR A 138 -1.01 -17.39 -1.91
C THR A 138 -0.06 -17.80 -0.78
N GLY A 139 -0.06 -17.04 0.31
CA GLY A 139 0.66 -17.34 1.53
C GLY A 139 1.92 -16.50 1.78
N GLY A 140 2.21 -15.52 0.94
CA GLY A 140 3.23 -14.50 1.25
C GLY A 140 2.82 -13.69 2.48
N ASN A 141 3.71 -13.56 3.45
CA ASN A 141 3.44 -12.91 4.75
C ASN A 141 2.31 -13.54 5.59
N PHE A 142 1.93 -14.78 5.31
CA PHE A 142 0.86 -15.47 6.02
C PHE A 142 1.19 -15.70 7.49
N THR A 143 0.22 -15.51 8.38
CA THR A 143 0.38 -15.74 9.83
C THR A 143 0.88 -17.16 10.12
N ASP A 144 0.32 -18.16 9.45
CA ASP A 144 0.72 -19.55 9.59
C ASP A 144 1.78 -19.94 8.51
N TRP A 145 2.79 -19.12 8.34
CA TRP A 145 3.83 -19.25 7.31
C TRP A 145 4.50 -20.63 7.25
N ARG A 146 4.46 -21.41 8.35
CA ARG A 146 5.02 -22.78 8.40
C ARG A 146 4.22 -23.79 7.59
N GLU A 147 2.98 -23.45 7.20
CA GLU A 147 2.15 -24.28 6.32
C GLU A 147 2.52 -24.12 4.83
N ILE A 148 3.35 -23.13 4.52
CA ILE A 148 3.76 -22.85 3.14
C ILE A 148 4.87 -23.82 2.72
N ASN A 149 4.59 -24.63 1.69
CA ASN A 149 5.50 -25.68 1.25
C ASN A 149 6.79 -25.15 0.60
N SER A 150 6.73 -24.01 -0.10
CA SER A 150 7.83 -23.48 -0.90
C SER A 150 7.64 -21.98 -1.11
N PHE A 151 8.66 -21.19 -0.83
CA PHE A 151 8.68 -19.74 -1.09
C PHE A 151 9.43 -19.39 -2.38
N GLU A 152 10.29 -20.28 -2.89
CA GLU A 152 11.10 -20.02 -4.08
C GLU A 152 10.33 -20.11 -5.39
N ASN A 153 9.18 -20.78 -5.40
CA ASN A 153 8.33 -20.97 -6.58
C ASN A 153 6.86 -20.65 -6.27
N MET A 154 6.60 -19.53 -5.59
CA MET A 154 5.26 -19.09 -5.25
C MET A 154 4.40 -18.86 -6.48
N GLY A 155 3.26 -19.53 -6.58
CA GLY A 155 2.25 -19.23 -7.58
C GLY A 155 1.53 -17.93 -7.26
N PHE A 156 1.24 -17.11 -8.28
CA PHE A 156 0.37 -15.94 -8.11
C PHE A 156 -1.09 -16.34 -8.12
N PRO A 157 -1.97 -15.62 -7.41
CA PRO A 157 -3.39 -15.95 -7.38
C PRO A 157 -4.06 -15.73 -8.73
N ILE A 158 -5.05 -16.57 -9.01
CA ILE A 158 -5.96 -16.47 -10.14
C ILE A 158 -7.36 -16.35 -9.57
N VAL A 159 -8.17 -15.42 -10.07
CA VAL A 159 -9.60 -15.35 -9.76
C VAL A 159 -10.42 -15.82 -10.96
N GLU A 160 -11.35 -16.73 -10.71
CA GLU A 160 -12.32 -17.22 -11.67
C GLU A 160 -13.69 -16.67 -11.31
N VAL A 161 -14.13 -15.65 -12.06
CA VAL A 161 -15.31 -14.85 -11.72
C VAL A 161 -16.53 -15.33 -12.50
N LEU A 162 -17.67 -15.45 -11.81
CA LEU A 162 -18.96 -15.76 -12.38
C LEU A 162 -19.74 -14.50 -12.76
N ALA A 163 -20.71 -14.62 -13.68
CA ALA A 163 -21.51 -13.48 -14.14
C ALA A 163 -22.32 -12.78 -13.03
N ASN A 164 -22.60 -13.47 -11.91
CA ASN A 164 -23.27 -12.92 -10.72
C ASN A 164 -22.30 -12.19 -9.77
N GLY A 165 -21.00 -12.10 -10.12
CA GLY A 165 -19.97 -11.44 -9.33
C GLY A 165 -19.25 -12.34 -8.32
N ASP A 166 -19.79 -13.49 -7.93
CA ASP A 166 -19.08 -14.43 -7.07
C ASP A 166 -17.83 -14.98 -7.77
N PHE A 167 -16.81 -15.35 -7.01
CA PHE A 167 -15.58 -15.84 -7.63
C PHE A 167 -14.85 -16.88 -6.79
N SER A 168 -14.04 -17.69 -7.47
CA SER A 168 -13.10 -18.61 -6.84
C SER A 168 -11.68 -18.05 -6.93
N VAL A 169 -10.88 -18.30 -5.91
CA VAL A 169 -9.45 -17.98 -5.86
C VAL A 169 -8.67 -19.27 -5.92
N VAL A 170 -7.77 -19.37 -6.91
CA VAL A 170 -6.92 -20.54 -7.14
C VAL A 170 -5.49 -20.08 -7.46
N LYS A 171 -4.57 -21.02 -7.67
CA LYS A 171 -3.20 -20.73 -8.13
C LYS A 171 -2.78 -21.72 -9.22
N PRO A 172 -1.73 -21.43 -10.01
CA PRO A 172 -1.22 -22.36 -11.00
C PRO A 172 -0.77 -23.68 -10.37
N ASP A 173 -1.06 -24.77 -11.06
CA ASP A 173 -0.60 -26.11 -10.67
C ASP A 173 0.92 -26.19 -10.59
N ASN A 174 1.43 -27.06 -9.75
CA ASN A 174 2.86 -27.32 -9.55
C ASN A 174 3.67 -26.08 -9.12
N THR A 175 3.04 -25.11 -8.46
CA THR A 175 3.69 -23.97 -7.82
C THR A 175 3.65 -24.08 -6.31
N GLY A 176 4.61 -23.41 -5.64
CA GLY A 176 4.60 -23.20 -4.19
C GLY A 176 3.44 -22.31 -3.75
N GLY A 177 3.38 -22.06 -2.45
CA GLY A 177 2.28 -21.32 -1.85
C GLY A 177 1.08 -22.18 -1.49
N LEU A 178 0.09 -21.54 -0.87
CA LEU A 178 -1.12 -22.16 -0.34
C LEU A 178 -2.30 -21.22 -0.56
N ILE A 179 -3.40 -21.73 -1.09
CA ILE A 179 -4.69 -21.04 -1.10
C ILE A 179 -5.61 -21.75 -0.12
N ASN A 180 -5.98 -21.06 0.93
CA ASN A 180 -7.02 -21.48 1.88
C ASN A 180 -7.76 -20.25 2.42
N ARG A 181 -8.81 -20.48 3.21
CA ARG A 181 -9.58 -19.40 3.85
C ARG A 181 -8.68 -18.38 4.57
N GLY A 182 -7.63 -18.83 5.27
CA GLY A 182 -6.72 -17.96 6.02
C GLY A 182 -5.91 -17.02 5.13
N THR A 183 -5.28 -17.55 4.06
CA THR A 183 -4.47 -16.75 3.13
C THR A 183 -5.30 -15.71 2.39
N VAL A 184 -6.50 -16.08 1.94
CA VAL A 184 -7.45 -15.17 1.27
C VAL A 184 -7.99 -14.14 2.25
N ALA A 185 -8.33 -14.54 3.49
CA ALA A 185 -8.81 -13.62 4.53
C ALA A 185 -7.75 -12.58 4.93
N GLU A 186 -6.47 -12.95 5.01
CA GLU A 186 -5.42 -11.99 5.31
C GLU A 186 -5.20 -10.99 4.16
N GLN A 187 -5.26 -11.42 2.90
CA GLN A 187 -5.25 -10.51 1.76
C GLN A 187 -6.49 -9.61 1.74
N PHE A 188 -7.66 -10.16 2.05
CA PHE A 188 -8.91 -9.41 2.17
C PHE A 188 -8.82 -8.27 3.20
N LEU A 189 -8.13 -8.48 4.32
CA LEU A 189 -7.95 -7.46 5.37
C LEU A 189 -6.87 -6.41 5.03
N TYR A 190 -6.01 -6.71 4.07
CA TYR A 190 -4.85 -5.88 3.75
C TYR A 190 -5.28 -4.50 3.22
N GLU A 191 -4.83 -3.43 3.88
CA GLU A 191 -5.12 -2.04 3.50
C GLU A 191 -6.61 -1.63 3.46
N ILE A 192 -7.54 -2.44 3.96
CA ILE A 192 -8.95 -2.07 4.11
C ILE A 192 -9.13 -1.36 5.45
N GLY A 193 -9.35 -0.04 5.40
CA GLY A 193 -9.55 0.77 6.60
C GLY A 193 -10.92 0.55 7.24
N ASP A 194 -11.99 0.79 6.47
CA ASP A 194 -13.37 0.53 6.88
C ASP A 194 -14.01 -0.46 5.92
N PRO A 195 -14.24 -1.71 6.33
CA PRO A 195 -14.87 -2.72 5.48
C PRO A 195 -16.33 -2.43 5.16
N GLY A 196 -17.02 -1.60 5.95
CA GLY A 196 -18.40 -1.19 5.69
C GLY A 196 -18.52 -0.02 4.71
N SER A 197 -17.42 0.66 4.40
CA SER A 197 -17.40 1.83 3.52
C SER A 197 -16.04 1.99 2.84
N TYR A 198 -15.65 1.01 2.02
CA TYR A 198 -14.41 1.09 1.25
C TYR A 198 -14.63 1.91 -0.02
N LEU A 199 -14.03 3.11 -0.05
CA LEU A 199 -14.28 4.13 -1.07
C LEU A 199 -13.42 3.93 -2.31
N LEU A 200 -14.04 3.62 -3.43
CA LEU A 200 -13.40 3.50 -4.74
C LEU A 200 -14.01 4.50 -5.74
N PRO A 201 -13.34 4.83 -6.84
CA PRO A 201 -13.84 5.76 -7.84
C PRO A 201 -15.16 5.35 -8.49
N ASP A 202 -15.40 4.05 -8.65
CA ASP A 202 -16.52 3.51 -9.43
C ASP A 202 -17.64 2.96 -8.53
N VAL A 203 -17.35 2.69 -7.26
CA VAL A 203 -18.27 2.10 -6.30
C VAL A 203 -17.79 2.33 -4.87
N VAL A 204 -18.69 2.48 -3.93
CA VAL A 204 -18.41 2.32 -2.50
C VAL A 204 -18.77 0.90 -2.11
N CYS A 205 -17.80 0.16 -1.55
CA CYS A 205 -17.97 -1.24 -1.21
C CYS A 205 -18.28 -1.42 0.28
N ASP A 206 -19.23 -2.32 0.56
CA ASP A 206 -19.45 -2.90 1.89
C ASP A 206 -19.07 -4.39 1.83
N PHE A 207 -18.01 -4.70 2.52
CA PHE A 207 -17.44 -6.05 2.61
C PHE A 207 -17.80 -6.77 3.91
N THR A 208 -18.66 -6.17 4.77
CA THR A 208 -19.01 -6.75 6.07
C THR A 208 -19.80 -8.07 5.96
N GLY A 209 -20.46 -8.28 4.81
CA GLY A 209 -21.21 -9.49 4.49
C GLY A 209 -20.43 -10.55 3.69
N VAL A 210 -19.16 -10.30 3.38
CA VAL A 210 -18.36 -11.21 2.55
C VAL A 210 -18.14 -12.54 3.24
N LYS A 211 -18.30 -13.62 2.48
CA LYS A 211 -18.02 -15.00 2.88
C LYS A 211 -16.80 -15.51 2.12
N ILE A 212 -15.94 -16.21 2.83
CA ILE A 212 -14.71 -16.80 2.31
C ILE A 212 -14.72 -18.28 2.75
N GLU A 213 -14.87 -19.20 1.82
CA GLU A 213 -15.14 -20.63 2.09
C GLU A 213 -14.17 -21.51 1.30
N ASP A 214 -13.51 -22.47 1.97
CA ASP A 214 -12.71 -23.48 1.31
C ASP A 214 -13.65 -24.45 0.56
N ILE A 215 -13.47 -24.59 -0.75
CA ILE A 215 -14.30 -25.49 -1.59
C ILE A 215 -13.50 -26.64 -2.21
N GLY A 216 -12.19 -26.66 -2.00
CA GLY A 216 -11.28 -27.67 -2.47
C GLY A 216 -9.84 -27.38 -2.10
N GLU A 217 -8.93 -28.28 -2.47
CA GLU A 217 -7.50 -28.04 -2.27
C GLU A 217 -7.03 -26.84 -3.12
N ASN A 218 -6.40 -25.85 -2.49
CA ASN A 218 -6.00 -24.60 -3.13
C ASN A 218 -7.13 -23.89 -3.90
N CYS A 219 -8.37 -23.98 -3.40
CA CYS A 219 -9.53 -23.37 -4.01
C CYS A 219 -10.46 -22.79 -2.95
N VAL A 220 -10.66 -21.49 -2.99
CA VAL A 220 -11.50 -20.72 -2.03
C VAL A 220 -12.57 -19.97 -2.79
N PHE A 221 -13.82 -20.09 -2.36
CA PHE A 221 -14.95 -19.36 -2.90
C PHE A 221 -15.23 -18.09 -2.10
N VAL A 222 -15.48 -16.98 -2.81
CA VAL A 222 -15.74 -15.65 -2.22
C VAL A 222 -17.05 -15.11 -2.79
N SER A 223 -17.92 -14.62 -1.90
CA SER A 223 -19.22 -14.07 -2.26
C SER A 223 -19.71 -13.03 -1.24
N GLY A 224 -20.78 -12.30 -1.57
CA GLY A 224 -21.52 -11.48 -0.63
C GLY A 224 -21.06 -10.01 -0.48
N ALA A 225 -20.17 -9.52 -1.35
CA ALA A 225 -19.85 -8.09 -1.42
C ALA A 225 -21.09 -7.27 -1.82
N LYS A 226 -21.25 -6.08 -1.24
CA LYS A 226 -22.31 -5.12 -1.54
C LYS A 226 -21.72 -3.80 -2.01
N GLY A 227 -22.44 -3.10 -2.89
CA GLY A 227 -21.99 -1.86 -3.46
C GLY A 227 -23.01 -0.75 -3.36
N TYR A 228 -22.50 0.49 -3.29
CA TYR A 228 -23.28 1.73 -3.29
C TYR A 228 -22.70 2.71 -4.29
N PRO A 229 -23.47 3.73 -4.69
CA PRO A 229 -22.98 4.76 -5.60
C PRO A 229 -21.67 5.38 -5.13
N PRO A 230 -20.71 5.64 -6.06
CA PRO A 230 -19.41 6.21 -5.70
C PRO A 230 -19.51 7.69 -5.32
N ALA A 231 -18.47 8.21 -4.64
CA ALA A 231 -18.31 9.64 -4.42
C ALA A 231 -18.12 10.40 -5.75
N ASP A 232 -18.40 11.70 -5.74
CA ASP A 232 -18.20 12.63 -6.86
C ASP A 232 -16.76 13.16 -6.97
N THR A 233 -15.87 12.71 -6.09
CA THR A 233 -14.46 13.10 -6.04
C THR A 233 -13.54 11.94 -6.35
N TYR A 234 -12.33 12.26 -6.85
CA TYR A 234 -11.19 11.35 -6.84
C TYR A 234 -10.28 11.69 -5.66
N LYS A 235 -9.66 10.66 -5.07
CA LYS A 235 -8.49 10.84 -4.24
C LYS A 235 -7.31 11.20 -5.15
N VAL A 236 -6.58 12.25 -4.79
CA VAL A 236 -5.39 12.71 -5.49
C VAL A 236 -4.21 12.61 -4.54
N SER A 237 -3.13 11.99 -5.00
CA SER A 237 -1.87 11.94 -4.28
C SER A 237 -0.84 12.82 -4.97
N ALA A 238 -0.32 13.77 -4.22
CA ALA A 238 0.82 14.59 -4.63
C ALA A 238 2.06 14.19 -3.83
N THR A 239 3.22 14.29 -4.46
CA THR A 239 4.49 14.18 -3.75
C THR A 239 5.22 15.51 -3.81
N PHE A 240 5.93 15.84 -2.74
CA PHE A 240 6.71 17.07 -2.67
C PHE A 240 8.04 16.86 -1.95
N LYS A 241 9.01 17.69 -2.27
CA LYS A 241 10.32 17.65 -1.62
C LYS A 241 10.28 18.44 -0.32
N ASP A 242 10.60 17.76 0.80
CA ASP A 242 10.71 18.37 2.13
C ASP A 242 12.12 18.21 2.71
N GLY A 243 13.09 18.86 2.06
CA GLY A 243 14.50 18.81 2.47
C GLY A 243 15.20 17.50 2.07
N TYR A 244 16.05 17.02 2.96
CA TYR A 244 16.93 15.88 2.74
C TYR A 244 16.87 14.91 3.91
N LYS A 245 17.23 13.66 3.66
CA LYS A 245 17.33 12.60 4.66
C LYS A 245 18.63 11.80 4.51
N VAL A 246 19.09 11.27 5.63
CA VAL A 246 20.21 10.35 5.71
C VAL A 246 19.87 9.25 6.71
N VAL A 247 20.31 8.04 6.43
CA VAL A 247 20.23 6.90 7.37
C VAL A 247 21.61 6.29 7.46
N ALA A 248 22.12 6.16 8.67
CA ALA A 248 23.35 5.47 8.98
C ALA A 248 23.07 4.21 9.77
N THR A 249 23.79 3.14 9.48
CA THR A 249 23.68 1.85 10.19
C THR A 249 25.06 1.41 10.69
N VAL A 250 25.14 1.11 11.99
CA VAL A 250 26.39 0.76 12.66
C VAL A 250 26.17 -0.49 13.50
N VAL A 251 27.01 -1.51 13.33
CA VAL A 251 26.99 -2.70 14.17
C VAL A 251 27.80 -2.44 15.43
N ILE A 252 27.19 -2.71 16.59
CA ILE A 252 27.79 -2.49 17.90
C ILE A 252 27.70 -3.79 18.70
N GLY A 253 28.84 -4.25 19.17
CA GLY A 253 28.96 -5.53 19.89
C GLY A 253 29.50 -5.40 21.31
N GLY A 254 29.43 -6.55 22.02
CA GLY A 254 29.96 -6.75 23.37
C GLY A 254 28.96 -6.37 24.47
N PRO A 255 29.40 -6.39 25.74
CA PRO A 255 28.54 -6.09 26.88
C PRO A 255 27.89 -4.73 26.76
N SER A 256 26.61 -4.61 27.16
CA SER A 256 25.84 -3.38 27.14
C SER A 256 25.70 -2.74 25.74
N ALA A 257 25.65 -3.55 24.68
CA ALA A 257 25.60 -3.07 23.29
C ALA A 257 24.47 -2.06 23.06
N VAL A 258 23.28 -2.30 23.61
CA VAL A 258 22.12 -1.38 23.51
C VAL A 258 22.43 0.00 24.09
N LYS A 259 22.98 0.04 25.32
CA LYS A 259 23.33 1.29 25.99
C LYS A 259 24.42 2.06 25.24
N LYS A 260 25.44 1.33 24.74
CA LYS A 260 26.50 1.93 23.91
C LYS A 260 25.95 2.51 22.61
N ALA A 261 24.98 1.84 21.98
CA ALA A 261 24.35 2.33 20.77
C ALA A 261 23.65 3.68 20.98
N HIS A 262 22.91 3.83 22.07
CA HIS A 262 22.26 5.10 22.42
C HIS A 262 23.29 6.20 22.69
N VAL A 263 24.29 5.91 23.52
CA VAL A 263 25.37 6.89 23.85
C VAL A 263 26.10 7.35 22.59
N ILE A 264 26.42 6.43 21.67
CA ILE A 264 27.09 6.77 20.40
C ILE A 264 26.18 7.64 19.52
N ALA A 265 24.91 7.27 19.40
CA ALA A 265 23.98 8.02 18.57
C ALA A 265 23.75 9.45 19.06
N GLU A 266 23.54 9.62 20.37
CA GLU A 266 23.39 10.93 21.02
C GLU A 266 24.66 11.76 20.87
N ALA A 267 25.84 11.19 21.12
CA ALA A 267 27.12 11.87 20.96
C ALA A 267 27.36 12.35 19.51
N ILE A 268 26.97 11.55 18.50
CA ILE A 268 27.05 11.96 17.09
C ILE A 268 26.11 13.14 16.81
N LEU A 269 24.85 13.06 17.26
CA LEU A 269 23.88 14.12 17.06
C LEU A 269 24.31 15.42 17.75
N ASP A 270 24.77 15.36 19.00
CA ASP A 270 25.18 16.53 19.75
C ASP A 270 26.45 17.17 19.15
N LYS A 271 27.43 16.35 18.77
CA LYS A 271 28.62 16.85 18.07
C LYS A 271 28.28 17.57 16.78
N THR A 272 27.37 16.99 15.98
CA THR A 272 26.97 17.60 14.71
C THR A 272 26.15 18.86 14.92
N ARG A 273 25.32 18.96 15.97
CA ARG A 273 24.63 20.19 16.37
C ARG A 273 25.61 21.30 16.74
N LEU A 274 26.70 21.01 17.47
CA LEU A 274 27.75 21.98 17.73
C LEU A 274 28.34 22.54 16.42
N ILE A 275 28.64 21.67 15.46
CA ILE A 275 29.16 22.09 14.16
C ILE A 275 28.12 22.91 13.37
N PHE A 276 26.83 22.55 13.46
CA PHE A 276 25.76 23.33 12.84
C PHE A 276 25.69 24.74 13.41
N HIS A 277 25.75 24.86 14.73
CA HIS A 277 25.75 26.15 15.39
C HIS A 277 26.95 27.04 14.95
N GLU A 278 28.16 26.46 14.93
CA GLU A 278 29.37 27.18 14.47
C GLU A 278 29.30 27.65 13.01
N LYS A 279 28.59 26.86 12.16
CA LYS A 279 28.43 27.16 10.73
C LYS A 279 27.17 27.93 10.37
N GLY A 280 26.37 28.32 11.37
CA GLY A 280 25.10 29.02 11.15
C GLY A 280 24.04 28.17 10.41
N MET A 281 24.13 26.83 10.46
CA MET A 281 23.12 25.92 9.96
C MET A 281 22.01 25.77 11.00
N GLY A 282 20.77 25.53 10.57
CA GLY A 282 19.67 25.19 11.49
C GLY A 282 19.86 23.80 12.13
N ASP A 283 19.01 23.46 13.09
CA ASP A 283 19.00 22.11 13.67
C ASP A 283 18.30 21.11 12.74
N TYR A 284 18.42 19.82 13.06
CA TYR A 284 17.69 18.74 12.43
C TYR A 284 16.18 19.00 12.44
N THR A 285 15.52 18.73 11.34
CA THR A 285 14.04 18.75 11.28
C THR A 285 13.44 17.58 12.07
N LYS A 286 14.08 16.41 11.98
CA LYS A 286 13.68 15.20 12.72
C LYS A 286 14.89 14.27 12.85
N THR A 287 14.98 13.60 13.99
CA THR A 287 15.96 12.52 14.23
C THR A 287 15.25 11.28 14.74
N ASN A 288 15.80 10.12 14.46
CA ASN A 288 15.33 8.85 15.00
C ASN A 288 16.52 7.93 15.32
N ILE A 289 16.55 7.41 16.53
CA ILE A 289 17.52 6.43 16.99
C ILE A 289 16.80 5.08 17.17
N GLY A 290 17.08 4.14 16.29
CA GLY A 290 16.57 2.78 16.38
C GLY A 290 17.71 1.80 16.70
N VAL A 291 17.55 1.01 17.74
CA VAL A 291 18.55 -0.01 18.13
C VAL A 291 17.95 -1.37 17.82
N LEU A 292 18.19 -1.88 16.61
CA LEU A 292 17.66 -3.17 16.17
C LEU A 292 18.37 -4.32 16.90
N GLY A 293 17.61 -5.31 17.35
CA GLY A 293 18.08 -6.38 18.21
C GLY A 293 17.86 -6.14 19.70
N SER A 294 17.19 -5.02 20.07
CA SER A 294 16.79 -4.69 21.44
C SER A 294 15.27 -4.49 21.58
N GLU A 295 14.50 -5.15 20.72
CA GLU A 295 13.04 -5.04 20.64
C GLU A 295 12.53 -3.61 20.35
N ALA A 296 13.36 -2.77 19.73
CA ALA A 296 13.03 -1.37 19.42
C ALA A 296 11.82 -1.21 18.50
N ILE A 297 11.47 -2.25 17.70
CA ILE A 297 10.31 -2.27 16.81
C ILE A 297 9.10 -2.88 17.53
N TYR A 298 9.31 -3.94 18.28
CA TYR A 298 8.26 -4.70 18.95
C TYR A 298 7.69 -3.99 20.18
N GLY A 299 8.45 -3.09 20.76
CA GLY A 299 8.15 -2.49 22.06
C GLY A 299 8.62 -3.36 23.23
N LYS A 300 8.78 -2.73 24.36
CA LYS A 300 9.19 -3.42 25.60
C LYS A 300 7.97 -4.15 26.16
N ASP A 301 7.86 -5.44 25.93
CA ASP A 301 6.97 -6.26 26.70
C ASP A 301 7.56 -6.39 28.12
N GLY A 302 6.94 -5.74 29.09
CA GLY A 302 7.41 -5.23 30.37
C GLY A 302 8.37 -6.03 31.25
N ASN A 303 8.72 -7.28 30.94
CA ASN A 303 9.49 -8.15 31.83
C ASN A 303 10.65 -8.94 31.22
N ASN A 304 10.87 -8.89 29.90
CA ASN A 304 11.91 -9.68 29.24
C ASN A 304 12.95 -8.80 28.51
N TYR A 305 13.58 -7.87 29.23
CA TYR A 305 14.76 -7.20 28.70
C TYR A 305 15.90 -8.22 28.55
N ILE A 306 16.06 -8.74 27.34
CA ILE A 306 17.22 -9.55 27.00
C ILE A 306 18.40 -8.60 26.77
N GLU A 307 19.42 -8.67 27.61
CA GLU A 307 20.67 -7.94 27.38
C GLU A 307 21.39 -8.56 26.17
N THR A 308 21.04 -8.04 24.99
CA THR A 308 21.71 -8.47 23.75
C THR A 308 23.13 -7.90 23.67
N ARG A 309 24.06 -8.71 23.19
CA ARG A 309 25.47 -8.34 23.02
C ARG A 309 25.83 -7.91 21.60
N GLU A 310 24.84 -7.87 20.70
CA GLU A 310 25.01 -7.46 19.31
C GLU A 310 23.76 -6.76 18.84
N VAL A 311 23.92 -5.52 18.37
CA VAL A 311 22.82 -4.68 17.87
C VAL A 311 23.24 -3.91 16.62
N VAL A 312 22.24 -3.50 15.85
CA VAL A 312 22.44 -2.54 14.77
C VAL A 312 21.83 -1.19 15.19
N LEU A 313 22.66 -0.20 15.41
CA LEU A 313 22.23 1.19 15.53
C LEU A 313 21.81 1.68 14.15
N ARG A 314 20.55 2.13 14.03
CA ARG A 314 20.01 2.85 12.87
C ARG A 314 19.77 4.29 13.29
N LEU A 315 20.63 5.19 12.83
CA LEU A 315 20.51 6.63 13.07
C LEU A 315 19.97 7.31 11.80
N ALA A 316 18.75 7.80 11.87
CA ALA A 316 18.10 8.52 10.78
C ALA A 316 17.95 10.01 11.14
N ALA A 317 18.19 10.89 10.18
CA ALA A 317 18.03 12.33 10.35
C ALA A 317 17.50 12.99 9.08
N THR A 318 16.71 14.06 9.26
CA THR A 318 16.26 14.96 8.20
C THR A 318 16.68 16.40 8.47
N HIS A 319 16.96 17.15 7.41
CA HIS A 319 17.37 18.55 7.50
C HIS A 319 16.94 19.30 6.23
N LYS A 320 16.67 20.60 6.33
CA LYS A 320 16.34 21.43 5.16
C LYS A 320 17.52 21.58 4.20
N GLU A 321 18.76 21.62 4.74
CA GLU A 321 19.98 21.78 3.97
C GLU A 321 20.73 20.45 3.81
N ARG A 322 21.13 20.13 2.59
CA ARG A 322 21.94 18.95 2.29
C ARG A 322 23.31 18.99 2.94
N SER A 323 23.92 20.18 3.05
CA SER A 323 25.23 20.42 3.65
C SER A 323 25.31 19.96 5.11
N ALA A 324 24.27 20.17 5.90
CA ALA A 324 24.20 19.70 7.28
C ALA A 324 24.27 18.16 7.38
N LEU A 325 23.51 17.44 6.52
CA LEU A 325 23.58 15.99 6.49
C LEU A 325 24.91 15.45 5.94
N VAL A 326 25.64 16.21 5.13
CA VAL A 326 27.03 15.88 4.76
C VAL A 326 27.95 15.91 5.99
N VAL A 327 27.74 16.85 6.91
CA VAL A 327 28.48 16.86 8.20
C VAL A 327 28.18 15.57 8.97
N LEU A 328 26.91 15.23 9.20
CA LEU A 328 26.55 13.97 9.89
C LEU A 328 27.17 12.74 9.21
N SER A 329 27.07 12.64 7.88
CA SER A 329 27.62 11.52 7.10
C SER A 329 29.13 11.36 7.24
N ARG A 330 29.86 12.43 7.55
CA ARG A 330 31.30 12.41 7.81
C ARG A 330 31.62 12.09 9.25
N GLU A 331 30.94 12.75 10.17
CA GLU A 331 31.23 12.67 11.61
C GLU A 331 30.91 11.30 12.22
N ILE A 332 29.99 10.54 11.63
CA ILE A 332 29.66 9.19 12.11
C ILE A 332 30.88 8.25 12.10
N ALA A 333 31.83 8.45 11.18
CA ALA A 333 33.03 7.61 11.08
C ALA A 333 33.90 7.66 12.37
N GLN A 334 33.83 8.75 13.13
CA GLN A 334 34.60 8.91 14.37
C GLN A 334 34.12 8.00 15.51
N ALA A 335 32.91 7.43 15.40
CA ALA A 335 32.40 6.48 16.40
C ALA A 335 33.33 5.27 16.58
N ALA A 336 34.02 4.86 15.52
CA ALA A 336 34.90 3.70 15.55
C ALA A 336 36.12 3.86 16.48
N THR A 337 36.62 5.09 16.65
CA THR A 337 37.87 5.36 17.38
C THR A 337 37.75 6.37 18.50
N GLY A 338 36.69 7.18 18.48
CA GLY A 338 36.54 8.32 19.38
C GLY A 338 35.35 8.25 20.35
N MET A 339 34.59 7.13 20.38
CA MET A 339 33.39 6.98 21.21
C MET A 339 33.41 5.67 22.01
N ALA A 340 32.25 5.21 22.49
CA ALA A 340 32.15 3.99 23.28
C ALA A 340 32.68 2.76 22.51
N PRO A 341 33.32 1.80 23.19
CA PRO A 341 33.91 0.65 22.51
C PRO A 341 32.85 -0.31 21.98
N GLY A 342 33.18 -1.05 20.91
CA GLY A 342 32.30 -2.07 20.36
C GLY A 342 31.73 -1.78 18.98
N VAL A 343 32.08 -0.66 18.36
CA VAL A 343 31.78 -0.43 16.94
C VAL A 343 32.54 -1.43 16.10
N MET A 344 31.81 -2.33 15.42
CA MET A 344 32.38 -3.43 14.64
C MET A 344 32.40 -3.14 13.15
N ASN A 345 31.34 -2.57 12.61
CA ASN A 345 31.20 -2.32 11.18
C ASN A 345 30.15 -1.24 10.89
N TYR A 346 30.31 -0.55 9.75
CA TYR A 346 29.32 0.35 9.16
C TYR A 346 28.65 -0.38 8.00
N LEU A 347 27.37 -0.71 8.14
CA LEU A 347 26.62 -1.37 7.08
C LEU A 347 26.34 -0.38 5.95
N GLY A 348 26.69 -0.75 4.71
CA GLY A 348 26.52 0.11 3.55
C GLY A 348 27.55 1.25 3.38
N GLY A 349 28.62 1.28 4.20
CA GLY A 349 29.69 2.28 4.12
C GLY A 349 29.25 3.68 4.56
N ARG A 350 29.77 4.72 3.88
CA ARG A 350 29.40 6.11 4.19
C ARG A 350 27.93 6.37 3.87
N PRO A 351 27.13 6.88 4.85
CA PRO A 351 25.72 7.16 4.63
C PRO A 351 25.46 8.11 3.47
N SER A 352 24.61 7.72 2.54
CA SER A 352 24.20 8.52 1.40
C SER A 352 23.04 9.46 1.75
N ILE A 353 23.06 10.67 1.18
CA ILE A 353 22.03 11.68 1.41
C ILE A 353 21.09 11.70 0.21
N SER A 354 19.81 11.52 0.47
CA SER A 354 18.73 11.57 -0.52
C SER A 354 17.74 12.70 -0.24
N ASN A 355 16.91 13.03 -1.22
CA ASN A 355 15.79 13.92 -1.00
C ASN A 355 14.80 13.28 -0.01
N SER A 356 14.25 14.08 0.90
CA SER A 356 13.09 13.72 1.71
C SER A 356 11.84 14.03 0.89
N ILE A 357 11.17 12.99 0.42
CA ILE A 357 9.91 13.11 -0.33
C ILE A 357 8.78 12.78 0.63
N LYS A 358 7.76 13.65 0.66
CA LYS A 358 6.54 13.46 1.43
C LYS A 358 5.34 13.32 0.53
N LEU A 359 4.34 12.62 1.03
CA LEU A 359 3.03 12.47 0.43
C LEU A 359 2.11 13.59 0.92
N TYR A 360 1.21 14.03 0.04
CA TYR A 360 0.13 14.97 0.33
C TYR A 360 -1.11 14.46 -0.40
N SER A 361 -2.14 14.08 0.34
CA SER A 361 -3.37 13.51 -0.23
C SER A 361 -4.54 14.47 -0.07
N PHE A 362 -5.37 14.60 -1.11
CA PHE A 362 -6.55 15.44 -1.09
C PHE A 362 -7.65 14.88 -1.99
N LEU A 363 -8.87 15.38 -1.81
CA LEU A 363 -10.00 15.06 -2.68
C LEU A 363 -10.23 16.19 -3.68
N LEU A 364 -10.53 15.85 -4.93
CA LEU A 364 -10.86 16.80 -5.97
C LEU A 364 -12.07 16.30 -6.78
N PRO A 365 -13.08 17.17 -7.06
CA PRO A 365 -14.23 16.78 -7.87
C PRO A 365 -13.84 16.19 -9.22
N LYS A 366 -14.52 15.14 -9.63
CA LYS A 366 -14.23 14.38 -10.86
C LYS A 366 -14.31 15.27 -12.11
N GLU A 367 -15.09 16.34 -12.11
CA GLU A 367 -15.23 17.30 -13.21
C GLU A 367 -13.92 18.04 -13.56
N HIS A 368 -12.95 18.08 -12.66
CA HIS A 368 -11.62 18.66 -12.91
C HIS A 368 -10.72 17.78 -13.78
N PHE A 369 -11.13 16.55 -14.06
CA PHE A 369 -10.31 15.59 -14.79
C PHE A 369 -10.83 15.38 -16.22
N LYS A 370 -9.90 15.20 -17.15
CA LYS A 370 -10.17 14.82 -18.53
C LYS A 370 -9.45 13.51 -18.80
N ILE A 371 -10.22 12.43 -18.84
CA ILE A 371 -9.68 11.10 -19.13
C ILE A 371 -9.67 10.92 -20.65
N SER A 372 -8.56 10.48 -21.18
CA SER A 372 -8.41 10.12 -22.60
C SER A 372 -7.86 8.71 -22.76
N MET A 373 -8.25 8.06 -23.83
CA MET A 373 -7.69 6.80 -24.26
C MET A 373 -7.13 6.97 -25.68
N SER A 374 -5.89 6.59 -25.86
CA SER A 374 -5.20 6.66 -27.15
C SER A 374 -4.76 5.26 -27.62
N MET A 375 -4.99 4.93 -28.89
CA MET A 375 -4.54 3.69 -29.54
C MET A 375 -4.11 3.98 -30.98
N GLY A 376 -2.84 3.74 -31.29
CA GLY A 376 -2.25 4.19 -32.55
C GLY A 376 -2.31 5.72 -32.68
N ASN A 377 -2.93 6.21 -33.74
CA ASN A 377 -3.11 7.66 -34.00
C ASN A 377 -4.48 8.20 -33.50
N ASN A 378 -5.32 7.34 -32.92
CA ASN A 378 -6.64 7.72 -32.50
C ASN A 378 -6.65 8.04 -31.00
N THR A 379 -7.20 9.21 -30.62
CA THR A 379 -7.42 9.59 -29.23
C THR A 379 -8.90 9.88 -29.02
N VAL A 380 -9.48 9.28 -27.97
CA VAL A 380 -10.89 9.43 -27.62
C VAL A 380 -10.97 9.98 -26.20
N GLN A 381 -11.78 11.04 -26.01
CA GLN A 381 -12.15 11.51 -24.67
C GLN A 381 -13.16 10.56 -24.05
N VAL A 382 -12.94 10.20 -22.81
CA VAL A 382 -13.80 9.28 -22.07
C VAL A 382 -14.65 10.10 -21.08
N PRO A 383 -15.98 9.96 -21.11
CA PRO A 383 -16.84 10.65 -20.15
C PRO A 383 -16.51 10.25 -18.72
N VAL A 384 -16.40 11.25 -17.85
CA VAL A 384 -16.27 11.04 -16.40
C VAL A 384 -17.69 11.06 -15.82
N GLN A 385 -18.04 10.07 -15.01
CA GLN A 385 -19.32 10.07 -14.32
C GLN A 385 -19.33 11.12 -13.21
N ASN A 386 -20.16 12.15 -13.37
CA ASN A 386 -20.20 13.31 -12.48
C ASN A 386 -21.35 13.31 -11.46
N LYS A 387 -22.24 12.33 -11.46
CA LYS A 387 -23.37 12.30 -10.50
C LYS A 387 -23.77 10.88 -10.14
N ALA A 388 -23.41 10.48 -8.94
CA ALA A 388 -24.28 9.62 -8.15
C ALA A 388 -25.11 10.51 -7.21
N GLU A 389 -26.38 10.22 -7.02
CA GLU A 389 -27.14 10.79 -5.91
C GLU A 389 -26.40 10.42 -4.63
N SER A 390 -26.05 11.43 -3.83
CA SER A 390 -25.32 11.20 -2.59
C SER A 390 -26.16 10.33 -1.67
N VAL A 391 -25.86 9.04 -1.62
CA VAL A 391 -26.36 8.16 -0.58
C VAL A 391 -25.52 8.46 0.65
N SER A 392 -26.14 9.00 1.69
CA SER A 392 -25.54 9.03 3.02
C SER A 392 -25.33 7.58 3.44
N ILE A 393 -24.11 7.08 3.28
CA ILE A 393 -23.71 5.80 3.84
C ILE A 393 -23.77 6.04 5.35
N ALA A 394 -24.67 5.36 6.04
CA ALA A 394 -24.68 5.38 7.50
C ALA A 394 -23.27 5.00 7.95
N GLY A 395 -22.58 5.95 8.61
CA GLY A 395 -21.22 5.76 9.06
C GLY A 395 -21.09 4.41 9.76
N ALA A 396 -19.91 3.82 9.69
CA ALA A 396 -19.63 2.52 10.32
C ALA A 396 -20.35 2.45 11.67
N LYS A 397 -21.21 1.48 11.82
CA LYS A 397 -21.82 1.23 13.13
C LYS A 397 -20.65 1.00 14.06
N GLU A 398 -20.46 1.89 15.03
CA GLU A 398 -19.48 1.66 16.09
C GLU A 398 -19.64 0.21 16.54
N ALA A 399 -18.56 -0.56 16.39
CA ALA A 399 -18.56 -1.95 16.83
C ALA A 399 -18.89 -1.90 18.33
N VAL A 400 -20.08 -2.39 18.70
CA VAL A 400 -20.46 -2.48 20.10
C VAL A 400 -19.42 -3.38 20.75
N LEU A 401 -18.47 -2.77 21.45
CA LEU A 401 -17.51 -3.49 22.29
C LEU A 401 -18.32 -4.36 23.25
N GLY A 402 -18.21 -5.67 23.10
CA GLY A 402 -18.87 -6.60 24.00
C GLY A 402 -18.34 -6.36 25.39
N LYS A 403 -19.22 -5.90 26.30
CA LYS A 403 -18.85 -5.58 27.70
C LYS A 403 -18.58 -6.80 28.55
N ASP A 404 -19.02 -7.97 28.12
CA ASP A 404 -18.97 -9.20 28.91
C ASP A 404 -18.32 -10.35 28.14
N LEU A 405 -17.39 -11.03 28.80
CA LEU A 405 -16.81 -12.27 28.27
C LEU A 405 -17.84 -13.41 28.35
N PRO A 406 -18.05 -14.18 27.28
CA PRO A 406 -18.93 -15.34 27.31
C PRO A 406 -18.31 -16.47 28.17
N GLY A 407 -19.08 -16.98 29.16
CA GLY A 407 -18.69 -18.13 30.00
C GLY A 407 -17.97 -17.81 31.31
N LYS A 408 -17.65 -18.83 32.11
CA LYS A 408 -17.09 -18.67 33.46
C LYS A 408 -15.64 -19.15 33.64
N ASN A 409 -15.09 -19.92 32.73
CA ASN A 409 -13.74 -20.48 32.87
C ASN A 409 -12.87 -20.00 31.65
N HIS A 410 -12.14 -18.90 31.83
CA HIS A 410 -11.27 -18.34 30.80
C HIS A 410 -9.84 -18.82 31.01
N LYS A 411 -9.15 -19.08 29.89
CA LYS A 411 -7.73 -19.36 29.85
C LYS A 411 -7.05 -18.31 28.96
N GLU A 412 -5.97 -17.75 29.46
CA GLU A 412 -5.12 -16.87 28.64
C GLU A 412 -4.53 -17.64 27.47
N THR A 413 -4.58 -17.03 26.29
CA THR A 413 -3.96 -17.55 25.08
C THR A 413 -3.44 -16.40 24.22
N LYS A 414 -2.49 -16.70 23.34
CA LYS A 414 -1.96 -15.70 22.40
C LYS A 414 -3.00 -15.39 21.31
N LEU A 415 -3.09 -14.12 20.89
CA LEU A 415 -4.03 -13.68 19.86
C LEU A 415 -3.88 -14.50 18.55
N ILE A 416 -2.66 -14.90 18.20
CA ILE A 416 -2.38 -15.73 17.03
C ILE A 416 -3.15 -17.07 17.01
N ASN A 417 -3.55 -17.59 18.17
CA ASN A 417 -4.36 -18.81 18.25
C ASN A 417 -5.85 -18.56 18.00
N LEU A 418 -6.30 -17.31 18.08
CA LEU A 418 -7.70 -16.91 17.94
C LEU A 418 -7.99 -16.22 16.62
N ALA A 419 -6.99 -15.56 16.02
CA ALA A 419 -7.18 -14.69 14.87
C ALA A 419 -6.06 -14.80 13.84
N TYR A 420 -6.42 -14.52 12.59
CA TYR A 420 -5.51 -14.03 11.57
C TYR A 420 -5.43 -12.51 11.66
N ALA A 421 -4.29 -11.93 11.32
CA ALA A 421 -4.13 -10.48 11.32
C ALA A 421 -3.21 -10.02 10.19
N ARG A 422 -3.56 -8.90 9.60
CA ARG A 422 -2.75 -8.27 8.54
C ARG A 422 -2.66 -6.77 8.77
N SER A 423 -1.43 -6.26 8.81
CA SER A 423 -1.19 -4.82 8.76
C SER A 423 -0.97 -4.36 7.32
N GLY A 424 -1.48 -3.17 7.02
CA GLY A 424 -1.20 -2.43 5.80
C GLY A 424 -0.81 -1.00 6.14
N ASP A 425 -0.17 -0.30 5.20
CA ASP A 425 0.23 1.10 5.38
C ASP A 425 -0.09 1.93 4.15
N LYS A 426 -0.45 3.19 4.39
CA LYS A 426 -0.63 4.23 3.37
C LYS A 426 -0.04 5.54 3.91
N GLY A 427 1.10 5.94 3.35
CA GLY A 427 1.81 7.13 3.79
C GLY A 427 2.39 6.99 5.20
N ASP A 428 1.86 7.72 6.17
CA ASP A 428 2.22 7.66 7.59
C ASP A 428 1.13 7.01 8.47
N HIS A 429 0.09 6.47 7.86
CA HIS A 429 -0.95 5.69 8.53
C HIS A 429 -0.73 4.18 8.35
N ALA A 430 -1.12 3.42 9.35
CA ALA A 430 -1.19 1.96 9.30
C ALA A 430 -2.57 1.51 9.79
N ASN A 431 -3.09 0.47 9.14
CA ASN A 431 -4.24 -0.25 9.64
C ASN A 431 -3.83 -1.67 10.04
N ILE A 432 -4.57 -2.26 10.97
CA ILE A 432 -4.41 -3.66 11.35
C ILE A 432 -5.79 -4.31 11.27
N GLY A 433 -5.98 -5.12 10.23
CA GLY A 433 -7.17 -5.95 10.11
C GLY A 433 -7.02 -7.22 10.94
N VAL A 434 -8.07 -7.60 11.69
CA VAL A 434 -8.10 -8.81 12.51
C VAL A 434 -9.39 -9.58 12.22
N ILE A 435 -9.25 -10.86 11.86
CA ILE A 435 -10.39 -11.74 11.60
C ILE A 435 -10.28 -13.01 12.46
N ALA A 436 -11.38 -13.40 13.09
CA ALA A 436 -11.43 -14.60 13.92
C ALA A 436 -11.17 -15.87 13.08
N ARG A 437 -10.32 -16.78 13.59
CA ARG A 437 -10.11 -18.11 12.98
C ARG A 437 -11.39 -18.94 13.01
N ASP A 438 -12.17 -18.80 14.08
CA ASP A 438 -13.50 -19.37 14.25
C ASP A 438 -14.46 -18.28 14.74
N PRO A 439 -15.71 -18.22 14.24
CA PRO A 439 -16.70 -17.24 14.69
C PRO A 439 -16.90 -17.22 16.22
N GLU A 440 -16.73 -18.35 16.90
CA GLU A 440 -16.82 -18.46 18.35
C GLU A 440 -15.75 -17.66 19.09
N PHE A 441 -14.62 -17.34 18.45
CA PHE A 441 -13.55 -16.55 19.05
C PHE A 441 -13.79 -15.05 19.01
N LEU A 442 -14.70 -14.58 18.14
CA LEU A 442 -14.96 -13.15 17.92
C LEU A 442 -15.31 -12.38 19.21
N PRO A 443 -16.14 -12.88 20.14
CA PRO A 443 -16.43 -12.18 21.40
C PRO A 443 -15.18 -11.96 22.27
N TYR A 444 -14.26 -12.94 22.30
CA TYR A 444 -13.02 -12.84 23.07
C TYR A 444 -12.05 -11.83 22.46
N ILE A 445 -11.93 -11.81 21.12
CA ILE A 445 -11.11 -10.85 20.39
C ILE A 445 -11.62 -9.43 20.64
N ARG A 446 -12.93 -9.19 20.50
CA ARG A 446 -13.56 -7.89 20.73
C ARG A 446 -13.42 -7.39 22.17
N TYR A 447 -13.38 -8.30 23.13
CA TYR A 447 -13.19 -7.94 24.54
C TYR A 447 -11.73 -7.55 24.83
N SER A 448 -10.76 -8.26 24.24
CA SER A 448 -9.34 -8.16 24.60
C SER A 448 -8.54 -7.21 23.70
N LEU A 449 -9.00 -6.97 22.46
CA LEU A 449 -8.33 -6.11 21.52
C LEU A 449 -9.06 -4.76 21.49
N THR A 450 -8.48 -3.77 22.16
CA THR A 450 -8.97 -2.39 22.23
C THR A 450 -8.02 -1.45 21.51
N ILE A 451 -8.47 -0.21 21.26
CA ILE A 451 -7.65 0.84 20.62
C ILE A 451 -6.78 1.57 21.65
N ASP A 452 -7.06 1.38 22.94
CA ASP A 452 -6.40 2.05 24.09
C ASP A 452 -5.03 1.43 24.43
#